data_40548c92aac97a37c6525a5d87bc7c02
#
_entry.id   40548c92aac97a37c6525a5d87bc7c02
#
_cell.length_a   1.000
_cell.length_b   1.000
_cell.length_c   1.000
_cell.angle_alpha   90.00
_cell.angle_beta   90.00
_cell.angle_gamma   90.00
#
_symmetry.space_group_name_H-M   'P 1'
#
loop_
_entity.id
_entity.type
_entity.pdbx_description
1 polymer ?
#
loop_
_entity_poly.entity_id
_entity_poly.type
_entity_poly.pdbx_seq_one_letter_code
_entity_poly.pdbx_strand_id
1 'polypeptide(L)'
;MHLYRSHNCNELRAGNDGELVKLSGWVHRVRDHGGVLFIDLRDHFGLTQVLADPDSPVFKDVENVRAEWCISIEGTVRKRDSSLINEKLPTGEIEVFIAKINILGASEELPLPVFGDLPYPEETRLKYRFLDLRRDGIHQNIVLRSVSYTHLRAHETTV
;
A
#
# COMPACT_ATOMS: atom_id res chain seq x y z
N MET A 1 -15.24 -2.15 14.08
CA MET A 1 -13.82 -2.38 13.85
C MET A 1 -13.69 -3.28 12.60
N HIS A 2 -12.89 -2.90 11.62
CA HIS A 2 -12.75 -3.70 10.39
C HIS A 2 -11.93 -4.96 10.68
N LEU A 3 -12.32 -6.13 10.13
CA LEU A 3 -11.67 -7.41 10.44
C LEU A 3 -10.17 -7.45 10.10
N TYR A 4 -9.76 -6.76 9.05
CA TYR A 4 -8.40 -6.83 8.50
C TYR A 4 -7.52 -5.63 8.83
N ARG A 5 -8.05 -4.51 9.34
CA ARG A 5 -7.26 -3.31 9.63
C ARG A 5 -7.86 -2.47 10.75
N SER A 6 -7.00 -1.82 11.53
CA SER A 6 -7.36 -0.75 12.47
C SER A 6 -7.23 0.63 11.83
N HIS A 7 -6.22 0.81 10.95
CA HIS A 7 -5.88 2.07 10.28
C HIS A 7 -5.61 1.85 8.78
N ASN A 8 -5.69 2.92 8.01
CA ASN A 8 -5.27 2.97 6.61
C ASN A 8 -3.75 3.21 6.51
N CYS A 9 -3.15 2.87 5.36
CA CYS A 9 -1.73 3.08 5.11
C CYS A 9 -1.31 4.56 4.95
N ASN A 10 -2.19 5.52 5.18
CA ASN A 10 -1.89 6.95 5.19
C ASN A 10 -2.38 7.67 6.45
N GLU A 11 -2.82 6.94 7.46
CA GLU A 11 -3.50 7.52 8.62
C GLU A 11 -2.57 7.75 9.81
N LEU A 12 -1.56 6.92 9.95
CA LEU A 12 -0.63 6.95 11.08
C LEU A 12 0.30 8.16 11.03
N ARG A 13 0.54 8.76 12.19
CA ARG A 13 1.43 9.91 12.39
C ARG A 13 2.28 9.71 13.66
N ALA A 14 3.21 10.62 13.91
CA ALA A 14 4.07 10.60 15.12
C ALA A 14 3.30 10.51 16.44
N GLY A 15 2.04 11.00 16.47
CA GLY A 15 1.17 10.89 17.65
C GLY A 15 0.70 9.48 17.99
N ASN A 16 0.82 8.53 17.06
CA ASN A 16 0.47 7.13 17.27
C ASN A 16 1.66 6.28 17.80
N ASP A 17 2.76 6.91 18.22
CA ASP A 17 3.94 6.20 18.73
C ASP A 17 3.57 5.28 19.89
N GLY A 18 4.04 4.03 19.83
CA GLY A 18 3.74 2.97 20.79
C GLY A 18 2.39 2.27 20.59
N GLU A 19 1.54 2.70 19.67
CA GLU A 19 0.25 2.10 19.40
C GLU A 19 0.40 0.74 18.68
N LEU A 20 -0.40 -0.24 19.11
CA LEU A 20 -0.53 -1.52 18.42
C LEU A 20 -1.55 -1.39 17.30
N VAL A 21 -1.12 -1.55 16.06
CA VAL A 21 -1.95 -1.36 14.88
C VAL A 21 -2.03 -2.61 14.02
N LYS A 22 -3.11 -2.69 13.26
CA LYS A 22 -3.30 -3.69 12.22
C LYS A 22 -3.45 -3.00 10.87
N LEU A 23 -2.56 -3.31 9.93
CA LEU A 23 -2.59 -2.79 8.56
C LEU A 23 -2.77 -3.92 7.57
N SER A 24 -3.44 -3.64 6.47
CA SER A 24 -3.58 -4.58 5.36
C SER A 24 -3.48 -3.85 4.03
N GLY A 25 -2.78 -4.46 3.10
CA GLY A 25 -2.56 -3.84 1.80
C GLY A 25 -1.71 -4.72 0.89
N TRP A 26 -1.22 -4.10 -0.15
CA TRP A 26 -0.31 -4.73 -1.12
C TRP A 26 1.13 -4.30 -0.85
N VAL A 27 2.04 -5.24 -0.98
CA VAL A 27 3.48 -4.99 -0.89
C VAL A 27 3.92 -4.20 -2.11
N HIS A 28 4.24 -2.93 -1.93
CA HIS A 28 4.73 -2.07 -3.00
C HIS A 28 6.21 -2.36 -3.32
N ARG A 29 7.02 -2.50 -2.28
CA ARG A 29 8.46 -2.77 -2.39
C ARG A 29 8.97 -3.48 -1.14
N VAL A 30 9.93 -4.39 -1.33
CA VAL A 30 10.71 -5.00 -0.25
C VAL A 30 12.16 -4.56 -0.40
N ARG A 31 12.82 -4.20 0.69
CA ARG A 31 14.23 -3.80 0.73
C ARG A 31 14.90 -4.47 1.93
N ASP A 32 16.12 -4.96 1.71
CA ASP A 32 17.01 -5.42 2.79
C ASP A 32 18.08 -4.35 3.03
N HIS A 33 18.20 -3.93 4.27
CA HIS A 33 19.22 -2.99 4.73
C HIS A 33 19.92 -3.53 5.98
N GLY A 34 21.05 -4.18 5.76
CA GLY A 34 21.87 -4.69 6.85
C GLY A 34 21.21 -5.78 7.68
N GLY A 35 20.34 -6.59 7.07
CA GLY A 35 19.59 -7.66 7.72
C GLY A 35 18.23 -7.23 8.27
N VAL A 36 17.87 -5.94 8.23
CA VAL A 36 16.52 -5.48 8.54
C VAL A 36 15.71 -5.44 7.23
N LEU A 37 14.56 -6.09 7.25
CA LEU A 37 13.66 -6.12 6.09
C LEU A 37 12.62 -5.01 6.18
N PHE A 38 12.63 -4.12 5.20
CA PHE A 38 11.68 -3.03 5.05
C PHE A 38 10.66 -3.36 3.96
N ILE A 39 9.39 -3.21 4.28
CA ILE A 39 8.29 -3.31 3.34
C ILE A 39 7.56 -1.97 3.26
N ASP A 40 7.41 -1.45 2.06
CA ASP A 40 6.48 -0.37 1.78
C ASP A 40 5.11 -1.00 1.52
N LEU A 41 4.21 -0.91 2.50
CA LEU A 41 2.84 -1.43 2.42
C LEU A 41 1.91 -0.36 1.87
N ARG A 42 1.16 -0.67 0.82
CA ARG A 42 0.27 0.25 0.11
C ARG A 42 -1.17 -0.22 0.19
N ASP A 43 -2.07 0.71 0.43
CA ASP A 43 -3.49 0.54 0.21
C ASP A 43 -4.05 1.61 -0.74
N HIS A 44 -5.38 1.78 -0.78
CA HIS A 44 -6.03 2.82 -1.59
C HIS A 44 -5.73 4.24 -1.08
N PHE A 45 -5.42 4.40 0.20
CA PHE A 45 -5.26 5.72 0.84
C PHE A 45 -3.81 6.21 0.85
N GLY A 46 -2.84 5.32 0.70
CA GLY A 46 -1.44 5.69 0.67
C GLY A 46 -0.48 4.56 0.99
N LEU A 47 0.64 4.92 1.60
CA LEU A 47 1.76 4.04 1.84
C LEU A 47 2.30 4.22 3.27
N THR A 48 2.56 3.10 3.94
CA THR A 48 3.23 3.07 5.25
C THR A 48 4.40 2.11 5.19
N GLN A 49 5.55 2.51 5.73
CA GLN A 49 6.70 1.63 5.86
C GLN A 49 6.54 0.74 7.09
N VAL A 50 6.70 -0.55 6.89
CA VAL A 50 6.72 -1.56 7.95
C VAL A 50 8.03 -2.32 7.89
N LEU A 51 8.50 -2.85 9.00
CA LEU A 51 9.81 -3.51 9.07
C LEU A 51 9.82 -4.72 10.00
N ALA A 52 10.73 -5.64 9.72
CA ALA A 52 11.04 -6.78 10.58
C ALA A 52 12.54 -6.83 10.86
N ASP A 53 12.87 -6.89 12.15
CA ASP A 53 14.25 -7.10 12.60
C ASP A 53 14.66 -8.57 12.44
N PRO A 54 15.96 -8.88 12.31
CA PRO A 54 16.48 -10.25 12.19
C PRO A 54 16.09 -11.14 13.37
N ASP A 55 15.97 -10.56 14.56
CA ASP A 55 15.59 -11.27 15.79
C ASP A 55 14.07 -11.48 15.92
N SER A 56 13.29 -10.92 15.00
CA SER A 56 11.85 -11.07 15.02
C SER A 56 11.42 -12.50 14.62
N PRO A 57 10.47 -13.12 15.35
CA PRO A 57 9.98 -14.45 15.02
C PRO A 57 9.33 -14.53 13.63
N VAL A 58 8.87 -13.39 13.09
CA VAL A 58 8.23 -13.30 11.77
C VAL A 58 9.22 -13.01 10.63
N PHE A 59 10.52 -12.85 10.92
CA PHE A 59 11.52 -12.47 9.93
C PHE A 59 11.54 -13.40 8.71
N LYS A 60 11.50 -14.72 8.93
CA LYS A 60 11.47 -15.74 7.86
C LYS A 60 10.25 -15.64 6.97
N ASP A 61 9.10 -15.30 7.55
CA ASP A 61 7.86 -15.13 6.79
C ASP A 61 7.93 -13.85 5.95
N VAL A 62 8.48 -12.78 6.52
CA VAL A 62 8.69 -11.48 5.84
C VAL A 62 9.72 -11.61 4.71
N GLU A 63 10.77 -12.40 4.85
CA GLU A 63 11.80 -12.65 3.84
C GLU A 63 11.22 -13.30 2.56
N ASN A 64 10.19 -14.11 2.71
CA ASN A 64 9.50 -14.78 1.60
C ASN A 64 8.52 -13.87 0.85
N VAL A 65 8.15 -12.73 1.42
CA VAL A 65 7.19 -11.82 0.82
C VAL A 65 7.74 -11.20 -0.46
N ARG A 66 6.89 -11.06 -1.47
CA ARG A 66 7.24 -10.46 -2.77
C ARG A 66 6.34 -9.27 -3.08
N ALA A 67 6.77 -8.46 -4.02
CA ALA A 67 5.99 -7.32 -4.49
C ALA A 67 4.60 -7.75 -4.97
N GLU A 68 3.62 -6.90 -4.75
CA GLU A 68 2.20 -7.06 -5.08
C GLU A 68 1.47 -8.21 -4.33
N TRP A 69 2.13 -8.88 -3.39
CA TRP A 69 1.42 -9.75 -2.48
C TRP A 69 0.48 -8.95 -1.57
N CYS A 70 -0.70 -9.49 -1.32
CA CYS A 70 -1.64 -8.94 -0.35
C CYS A 70 -1.34 -9.52 1.03
N ILE A 71 -1.02 -8.65 1.98
CA ILE A 71 -0.68 -9.05 3.35
C ILE A 71 -1.48 -8.28 4.38
N SER A 72 -1.64 -8.86 5.56
CA SER A 72 -2.08 -8.19 6.78
C SER A 72 -0.99 -8.33 7.84
N ILE A 73 -0.66 -7.23 8.49
CA ILE A 73 0.33 -7.19 9.57
C ILE A 73 -0.29 -6.67 10.86
N GLU A 74 0.19 -7.15 11.99
CA GLU A 74 -0.02 -6.54 13.29
C GLU A 74 1.35 -6.10 13.82
N GLY A 75 1.44 -4.89 14.31
CA GLY A 75 2.72 -4.33 14.72
C GLY A 75 2.60 -3.08 15.56
N THR A 76 3.72 -2.63 16.11
CA THR A 76 3.81 -1.43 16.94
C THR A 76 4.36 -0.27 16.13
N VAL A 77 3.67 0.85 16.19
CA VAL A 77 4.14 2.10 15.59
C VAL A 77 5.32 2.62 16.39
N ARG A 78 6.37 3.05 15.69
CA ARG A 78 7.51 3.75 16.28
C ARG A 78 7.82 5.01 15.50
N LYS A 79 8.10 6.07 16.22
CA LYS A 79 8.61 7.31 15.65
C LYS A 79 10.04 7.10 15.18
N ARG A 80 10.37 7.59 13.96
CA ARG A 80 11.73 7.57 13.43
C ARG A 80 12.59 8.64 14.06
N ASP A 81 13.88 8.40 14.08
CA ASP A 81 14.85 9.44 14.38
C ASP A 81 14.77 10.56 13.34
N SER A 82 15.01 11.79 13.77
CA SER A 82 14.92 12.97 12.91
C SER A 82 15.75 12.89 11.63
N SER A 83 16.87 12.16 11.67
CA SER A 83 17.75 11.90 10.51
C SER A 83 17.19 10.90 9.50
N LEU A 84 16.18 10.11 9.88
CA LEU A 84 15.58 9.02 9.09
C LEU A 84 14.18 9.35 8.57
N ILE A 85 13.70 10.56 8.85
CA ILE A 85 12.38 11.01 8.37
C ILE A 85 12.37 11.08 6.84
N ASN A 86 11.34 10.51 6.24
CA ASN A 86 11.12 10.59 4.80
C ASN A 86 10.04 11.63 4.48
N GLU A 87 10.44 12.84 4.18
CA GLU A 87 9.53 13.96 3.86
C GLU A 87 8.65 13.73 2.63
N LYS A 88 8.98 12.75 1.79
CA LYS A 88 8.19 12.40 0.59
C LYS A 88 6.93 11.59 0.90
N LEU A 89 6.83 11.07 2.11
CA LEU A 89 5.69 10.25 2.55
C LEU A 89 4.95 10.97 3.68
N PRO A 90 3.62 11.07 3.63
CA PRO A 90 2.83 11.61 4.73
C PRO A 90 3.00 10.85 6.05
N THR A 91 3.34 9.55 5.97
CA THR A 91 3.64 8.67 7.10
C THR A 91 5.14 8.54 7.36
N GLY A 92 5.97 9.40 6.76
CA GLY A 92 7.43 9.29 6.78
C GLY A 92 8.10 9.52 8.13
N GLU A 93 7.37 10.08 9.12
CA GLU A 93 7.85 10.27 10.49
C GLU A 93 7.79 9.00 11.34
N ILE A 94 7.07 7.98 10.86
CA ILE A 94 6.84 6.73 11.60
C ILE A 94 7.26 5.50 10.78
N GLU A 95 7.38 4.40 11.48
CA GLU A 95 7.51 3.05 10.93
C GLU A 95 6.77 2.07 11.83
N VAL A 96 6.37 0.91 11.29
CA VAL A 96 5.64 -0.10 12.06
C VAL A 96 6.50 -1.36 12.17
N PHE A 97 6.84 -1.74 13.39
CA PHE A 97 7.54 -2.99 13.68
C PHE A 97 6.58 -4.15 13.64
N ILE A 98 6.81 -5.09 12.74
CA ILE A 98 5.92 -6.24 12.53
C ILE A 98 6.07 -7.23 13.68
N ALA A 99 4.98 -7.52 14.39
CA ALA A 99 4.88 -8.58 15.38
C ALA A 99 4.23 -9.85 14.82
N LYS A 100 3.27 -9.68 13.88
CA LYS A 100 2.63 -10.78 13.17
C LYS A 100 2.40 -10.42 11.72
N ILE A 101 2.51 -11.40 10.84
CA ILE A 101 2.21 -11.26 9.41
C ILE A 101 1.26 -12.38 8.97
N ASN A 102 0.34 -12.04 8.08
CA ASN A 102 -0.60 -12.97 7.46
C ASN A 102 -0.61 -12.72 5.95
N ILE A 103 -0.26 -13.72 5.17
CA ILE A 103 -0.32 -13.64 3.71
C ILE A 103 -1.76 -13.92 3.30
N LEU A 104 -2.48 -12.90 2.81
CA LEU A 104 -3.86 -13.00 2.37
C LEU A 104 -3.96 -13.49 0.93
N GLY A 105 -2.95 -13.21 0.12
CA GLY A 105 -2.87 -13.66 -1.26
C GLY A 105 -1.48 -13.43 -1.84
N ALA A 106 -0.85 -14.49 -2.29
CA ALA A 106 0.38 -14.41 -3.06
C ALA A 106 0.05 -14.03 -4.51
N SER A 107 0.96 -13.31 -5.15
CA SER A 107 0.89 -12.94 -6.57
C SER A 107 2.12 -13.43 -7.30
N GLU A 108 1.95 -13.82 -8.55
CA GLU A 108 3.05 -13.95 -9.49
C GLU A 108 3.54 -12.55 -9.93
N GLU A 109 4.63 -12.51 -10.69
CA GLU A 109 5.14 -11.26 -11.25
C GLU A 109 4.10 -10.64 -12.18
N LEU A 110 3.81 -9.36 -11.96
CA LEU A 110 2.80 -8.66 -12.75
C LEU A 110 3.32 -8.34 -14.16
N PRO A 111 2.48 -8.55 -15.20
CA PRO A 111 2.85 -8.24 -16.57
C PRO A 111 3.00 -6.73 -16.85
N LEU A 112 2.46 -5.90 -15.95
CA LEU A 112 2.68 -4.45 -15.91
C LEU A 112 2.58 -3.96 -14.48
N PRO A 113 3.45 -3.04 -14.02
CA PRO A 113 3.33 -2.44 -12.70
C PRO A 113 2.09 -1.56 -12.59
N VAL A 114 1.47 -1.57 -11.41
CA VAL A 114 0.28 -0.76 -11.08
C VAL A 114 0.63 0.63 -10.55
N PHE A 115 1.90 1.02 -10.62
CA PHE A 115 2.41 2.32 -10.16
C PHE A 115 3.38 2.92 -11.19
N GLY A 116 3.57 4.25 -11.12
CA GLY A 116 4.41 4.99 -12.06
C GLY A 116 3.74 5.23 -13.42
N ASP A 117 4.38 6.06 -14.24
CA ASP A 117 3.84 6.55 -15.50
C ASP A 117 4.53 5.93 -16.74
N LEU A 118 5.20 4.78 -16.57
CA LEU A 118 5.84 4.11 -17.68
C LEU A 118 4.80 3.75 -18.77
N PRO A 119 5.08 4.10 -20.04
CA PRO A 119 4.20 3.74 -21.13
C PRO A 119 4.29 2.22 -21.39
N TYR A 120 3.14 1.60 -21.54
CA TYR A 120 3.01 0.21 -21.97
C TYR A 120 2.27 0.10 -23.28
N PRO A 121 2.55 -0.91 -24.12
CA PRO A 121 1.80 -1.18 -25.34
C PRO A 121 0.29 -1.28 -25.03
N GLU A 122 -0.52 -0.72 -25.89
CA GLU A 122 -1.99 -0.71 -25.72
C GLU A 122 -2.57 -2.12 -25.59
N GLU A 123 -2.05 -3.06 -26.36
CA GLU A 123 -2.44 -4.47 -26.30
C GLU A 123 -2.26 -5.06 -24.89
N THR A 124 -1.11 -4.82 -24.26
CA THR A 124 -0.83 -5.27 -22.89
C THR A 124 -1.79 -4.62 -21.89
N ARG A 125 -2.03 -3.32 -22.04
CA ARG A 125 -2.93 -2.56 -21.17
C ARG A 125 -4.39 -3.02 -21.30
N LEU A 126 -4.82 -3.36 -22.51
CA LEU A 126 -6.18 -3.88 -22.76
C LEU A 126 -6.34 -5.31 -22.25
N LYS A 127 -5.31 -6.16 -22.47
CA LYS A 127 -5.31 -7.55 -21.98
C LYS A 127 -5.36 -7.61 -20.44
N TYR A 128 -4.61 -6.74 -19.76
CA TYR A 128 -4.55 -6.67 -18.31
C TYR A 128 -5.23 -5.39 -17.77
N ARG A 129 -6.41 -5.10 -18.32
CA ARG A 129 -7.15 -3.87 -18.01
C ARG A 129 -7.40 -3.65 -16.54
N PHE A 130 -7.64 -4.70 -15.76
CA PHE A 130 -7.83 -4.65 -14.31
C PHE A 130 -6.60 -4.16 -13.55
N LEU A 131 -5.39 -4.35 -14.07
CA LEU A 131 -4.16 -3.79 -13.53
C LEU A 131 -3.98 -2.33 -13.99
N ASP A 132 -4.20 -2.05 -15.27
CA ASP A 132 -4.07 -0.70 -15.83
C ASP A 132 -5.02 0.30 -15.14
N LEU A 133 -6.23 -0.12 -14.78
CA LEU A 133 -7.20 0.69 -14.05
C LEU A 133 -6.79 1.04 -12.61
N ARG A 134 -5.79 0.36 -12.06
CA ARG A 134 -5.23 0.66 -10.73
C ARG A 134 -4.12 1.70 -10.77
N ARG A 135 -3.61 2.05 -11.95
CA ARG A 135 -2.61 3.10 -12.13
C ARG A 135 -3.24 4.47 -11.91
N ASP A 136 -2.56 5.34 -11.17
CA ASP A 136 -3.12 6.60 -10.68
C ASP A 136 -3.76 7.45 -11.78
N GLY A 137 -3.07 7.70 -12.89
CA GLY A 137 -3.60 8.52 -13.98
C GLY A 137 -4.86 7.93 -14.61
N ILE A 138 -4.90 6.62 -14.84
CA ILE A 138 -6.08 5.94 -15.40
C ILE A 138 -7.21 5.88 -14.38
N HIS A 139 -6.87 5.60 -13.11
CA HIS A 139 -7.85 5.60 -12.02
C HIS A 139 -8.55 6.95 -11.88
N GLN A 140 -7.80 8.05 -11.86
CA GLN A 140 -8.33 9.42 -11.79
C GLN A 140 -9.26 9.72 -12.97
N ASN A 141 -8.90 9.31 -14.18
CA ASN A 141 -9.77 9.49 -15.37
C ASN A 141 -11.10 8.74 -15.23
N ILE A 142 -11.08 7.52 -14.69
CA ILE A 142 -12.32 6.75 -14.45
C ILE A 142 -13.17 7.39 -13.35
N VAL A 143 -12.57 7.87 -12.27
CA VAL A 143 -13.28 8.61 -11.21
C VAL A 143 -13.92 9.88 -11.79
N LEU A 144 -13.14 10.69 -12.53
CA LEU A 144 -13.66 11.90 -13.17
C LEU A 144 -14.85 11.59 -14.12
N ARG A 145 -14.71 10.57 -14.95
CA ARG A 145 -15.78 10.12 -15.85
C ARG A 145 -17.03 9.72 -15.06
N SER A 146 -16.87 8.95 -13.98
CA SER A 146 -17.98 8.49 -13.14
C SER A 146 -18.73 9.66 -12.51
N VAL A 147 -18.00 10.62 -11.93
CA VAL A 147 -18.59 11.83 -11.34
C VAL A 147 -19.31 12.67 -12.39
N SER A 148 -18.68 12.92 -13.54
CA SER A 148 -19.28 13.71 -14.63
C SER A 148 -20.55 13.06 -15.15
N TYR A 149 -20.55 11.75 -15.39
CA TYR A 149 -21.72 11.01 -15.83
C TYR A 149 -22.88 11.07 -14.82
N THR A 150 -22.58 10.92 -13.54
CA THR A 150 -23.59 11.01 -12.48
C THR A 150 -24.24 12.40 -12.43
N HIS A 151 -23.44 13.45 -12.55
CA HIS A 151 -23.95 14.83 -12.55
C HIS A 151 -24.81 15.13 -13.79
N LEU A 152 -24.36 14.75 -14.98
CA LEU A 152 -25.13 14.92 -16.22
C LEU A 152 -26.49 14.20 -16.13
N ARG A 153 -26.48 12.94 -15.70
CA ARG A 153 -27.72 12.15 -15.59
C ARG A 153 -28.67 12.72 -14.51
N ALA A 154 -28.16 13.25 -13.39
CA ALA A 154 -28.99 13.86 -12.37
C ALA A 154 -29.71 15.11 -12.89
N HIS A 155 -29.10 15.88 -13.79
CA HIS A 155 -29.73 17.03 -14.43
C HIS A 155 -30.77 16.67 -15.49
N GLU A 156 -30.62 15.55 -16.19
CA GLU A 156 -31.55 15.09 -17.23
C GLU A 156 -32.82 14.44 -16.63
N THR A 157 -32.81 14.02 -15.38
CA THR A 157 -33.96 13.38 -14.72
C THR A 157 -34.84 14.35 -13.92
N THR A 158 -34.57 15.64 -13.98
CA THR A 158 -35.38 16.69 -13.34
C THR A 158 -36.39 17.34 -14.33
N VAL A 159 -37.06 16.54 -15.12
CA VAL A 159 -38.20 16.98 -15.95
C VAL A 159 -39.47 16.32 -15.44
#